data_238ca81718c12c33a31ded42111b0857
#
_entry.id   238ca81718c12c33a31ded42111b0857
#
_cell.length_a   1.000
_cell.length_b   1.000
_cell.length_c   1.000
_cell.angle_alpha   90.00
_cell.angle_beta   90.00
_cell.angle_gamma   90.00
#
_symmetry.space_group_name_H-M   'P 1'
#
loop_
_entity.id
_entity.type
_entity.pdbx_description
1 polymer ?
#
loop_
_entity_poly.entity_id
_entity_poly.type
_entity_poly.pdbx_seq_one_letter_code
_entity_poly.pdbx_strand_id
1 'polypeptide(L)'
;MKKDELRYLQRLAEIYPTIGKASTEIINLQSILNLPKGTEHFMSDLHGEYQAFSHVLRNGSGAVRKKIDDVFGHTLSNNDKRSLATLIYYPKEKMDLVKDTEEDMENWYKITLYRLIEICKTTASKYTRSKVRKALPTDYAYVIEELITEKAEVLDKEAYYDSIVNTIIEIGSAENFIIALAELIQRLVVDHLHILGDIYDRGPAPHFIMDRLMQYHS
;
A
#
# COMPACT_ATOMS: atom_id res chain seq x y z
N MET A 1 -22.40 -14.25 -38.45
CA MET A 1 -21.91 -14.33 -37.05
C MET A 1 -22.06 -15.77 -36.58
N LYS A 2 -20.97 -16.38 -36.07
CA LYS A 2 -21.00 -17.77 -35.57
C LYS A 2 -21.78 -17.80 -34.25
N LYS A 3 -22.46 -18.96 -33.97
CA LYS A 3 -23.32 -19.11 -32.77
C LYS A 3 -22.57 -18.84 -31.44
N ASP A 4 -21.30 -19.20 -31.39
CA ASP A 4 -20.47 -18.98 -30.21
C ASP A 4 -20.08 -17.48 -30.02
N GLU A 5 -19.87 -16.78 -31.11
CA GLU A 5 -19.63 -15.34 -31.12
C GLU A 5 -20.86 -14.56 -30.60
N LEU A 6 -22.06 -14.98 -31.01
CA LEU A 6 -23.29 -14.36 -30.50
C LEU A 6 -23.44 -14.57 -28.98
N ARG A 7 -23.19 -15.80 -28.48
CA ARG A 7 -23.25 -16.09 -27.04
C ARG A 7 -22.24 -15.28 -26.24
N TYR A 8 -21.03 -15.11 -26.77
CA TYR A 8 -20.02 -14.26 -26.17
C TYR A 8 -20.46 -12.80 -26.06
N LEU A 9 -20.99 -12.24 -27.17
CA LEU A 9 -21.50 -10.88 -27.17
C LEU A 9 -22.71 -10.69 -26.25
N GLN A 10 -23.58 -11.68 -26.13
CA GLN A 10 -24.71 -11.65 -25.19
C GLN A 10 -24.22 -11.57 -23.74
N ARG A 11 -23.19 -12.35 -23.35
CA ARG A 11 -22.59 -12.27 -22.01
C ARG A 11 -21.89 -10.93 -21.75
N LEU A 12 -21.21 -10.39 -22.75
CA LEU A 12 -20.65 -9.04 -22.64
C LEU A 12 -21.73 -7.98 -22.44
N ALA A 13 -22.87 -8.11 -23.11
CA ALA A 13 -23.99 -7.18 -22.98
C ALA A 13 -24.66 -7.25 -21.58
N GLU A 14 -24.60 -8.38 -20.88
CA GLU A 14 -25.03 -8.48 -19.48
C GLU A 14 -24.15 -7.64 -18.54
N ILE A 15 -22.82 -7.60 -18.79
CA ILE A 15 -21.85 -6.85 -17.99
C ILE A 15 -21.85 -5.38 -18.40
N TYR A 16 -21.92 -5.11 -19.72
CA TYR A 16 -21.85 -3.78 -20.32
C TYR A 16 -23.15 -3.48 -21.10
N PRO A 17 -24.27 -3.24 -20.40
CA PRO A 17 -25.61 -3.17 -21.05
C PRO A 17 -25.82 -1.91 -21.89
N THR A 18 -24.91 -0.94 -21.86
CA THR A 18 -25.00 0.27 -22.67
C THR A 18 -23.69 0.57 -23.37
N ILE A 19 -23.77 1.28 -24.50
CA ILE A 19 -22.59 1.77 -25.24
C ILE A 19 -21.68 2.58 -24.32
N GLY A 20 -22.25 3.45 -23.47
CA GLY A 20 -21.49 4.28 -22.53
C GLY A 20 -20.67 3.43 -21.53
N LYS A 21 -21.27 2.35 -20.96
CA LYS A 21 -20.55 1.44 -20.07
C LYS A 21 -19.45 0.67 -20.79
N ALA A 22 -19.73 0.18 -21.99
CA ALA A 22 -18.72 -0.51 -22.81
C ALA A 22 -17.57 0.43 -23.19
N SER A 23 -17.88 1.65 -23.63
CA SER A 23 -16.86 2.65 -23.97
C SER A 23 -16.00 3.03 -22.75
N THR A 24 -16.62 3.21 -21.58
CA THR A 24 -15.89 3.52 -20.35
C THR A 24 -14.89 2.40 -20.01
N GLU A 25 -15.31 1.13 -20.13
CA GLU A 25 -14.41 0.01 -19.87
C GLU A 25 -13.29 -0.12 -20.90
N ILE A 26 -13.57 0.10 -22.18
CA ILE A 26 -12.55 0.11 -23.22
C ILE A 26 -11.51 1.21 -22.95
N ILE A 27 -11.95 2.43 -22.59
CA ILE A 27 -11.05 3.53 -22.24
C ILE A 27 -10.22 3.16 -21.01
N ASN A 28 -10.84 2.58 -19.97
CA ASN A 28 -10.16 2.15 -18.76
C ASN A 28 -9.08 1.11 -19.06
N LEU A 29 -9.42 0.03 -19.78
CA LEU A 29 -8.49 -1.04 -20.13
C LEU A 29 -7.35 -0.53 -21.01
N GLN A 30 -7.65 0.30 -22.01
CA GLN A 30 -6.63 0.92 -22.88
C GLN A 30 -5.68 1.82 -22.09
N SER A 31 -6.21 2.56 -21.11
CA SER A 31 -5.41 3.45 -20.24
C SER A 31 -4.51 2.65 -19.30
N ILE A 32 -5.00 1.53 -18.75
CA ILE A 32 -4.22 0.65 -17.86
C ILE A 32 -2.96 0.11 -18.56
N LEU A 33 -3.01 -0.16 -19.87
CA LEU A 33 -1.85 -0.61 -20.63
C LEU A 33 -0.70 0.40 -20.67
N ASN A 34 -0.98 1.68 -20.39
CA ASN A 34 -0.01 2.76 -20.37
C ASN A 34 0.43 3.17 -18.95
N LEU A 35 -0.05 2.47 -17.90
CA LEU A 35 0.42 2.69 -16.54
C LEU A 35 1.89 2.29 -16.39
N PRO A 36 2.63 2.91 -15.45
CA PRO A 36 3.96 2.46 -15.09
C PRO A 36 3.96 0.97 -14.74
N LYS A 37 5.04 0.30 -15.13
CA LYS A 37 5.20 -1.13 -14.86
C LYS A 37 5.16 -1.40 -13.36
N GLY A 38 4.36 -2.38 -12.96
CA GLY A 38 4.21 -2.80 -11.57
C GLY A 38 5.48 -3.45 -11.00
N THR A 39 5.52 -3.58 -9.68
CA THR A 39 6.57 -4.31 -8.98
C THR A 39 6.16 -5.77 -8.85
N GLU A 40 6.91 -6.65 -9.49
CA GLU A 40 6.73 -8.10 -9.36
C GLU A 40 7.69 -8.64 -8.30
N HIS A 41 7.19 -9.46 -7.40
CA HIS A 41 7.93 -10.05 -6.31
C HIS A 41 7.90 -11.57 -6.45
N PHE A 42 9.07 -12.17 -6.64
CA PHE A 42 9.24 -13.62 -6.79
C PHE A 42 9.83 -14.19 -5.50
N MET A 43 9.22 -15.24 -4.98
CA MET A 43 9.69 -15.95 -3.79
C MET A 43 9.68 -17.46 -4.06
N SER A 44 10.73 -18.15 -3.62
CA SER A 44 10.87 -19.60 -3.66
C SER A 44 11.38 -20.13 -2.31
N ASP A 45 11.35 -21.45 -2.14
CA ASP A 45 11.97 -22.14 -1.02
C ASP A 45 11.48 -21.61 0.36
N LEU A 46 10.16 -21.46 0.49
CA LEU A 46 9.55 -20.92 1.72
C LEU A 46 9.62 -21.89 2.89
N HIS A 47 9.59 -23.21 2.62
CA HIS A 47 9.83 -24.31 3.55
C HIS A 47 9.13 -24.17 4.91
N GLY A 48 7.94 -23.57 4.97
CA GLY A 48 7.24 -23.35 6.25
C GLY A 48 7.89 -22.31 7.19
N GLU A 49 8.86 -21.53 6.71
CA GLU A 49 9.57 -20.50 7.49
C GLU A 49 8.76 -19.19 7.50
N TYR A 50 7.64 -19.19 8.24
CA TYR A 50 6.68 -18.07 8.26
C TYR A 50 7.30 -16.74 8.66
N GLN A 51 8.24 -16.71 9.61
CA GLN A 51 8.84 -15.45 10.07
C GLN A 51 9.67 -14.79 8.96
N ALA A 52 10.51 -15.58 8.28
CA ALA A 52 11.32 -15.12 7.16
C ALA A 52 10.43 -14.67 6.00
N PHE A 53 9.43 -15.49 5.64
CA PHE A 53 8.43 -15.15 4.64
C PHE A 53 7.71 -13.82 4.94
N SER A 54 7.18 -13.66 6.16
CA SER A 54 6.48 -12.44 6.58
C SER A 54 7.37 -11.21 6.52
N HIS A 55 8.64 -11.33 6.94
CA HIS A 55 9.59 -10.23 6.86
C HIS A 55 9.82 -9.78 5.42
N VAL A 56 10.11 -10.73 4.52
CA VAL A 56 10.35 -10.44 3.10
C VAL A 56 9.11 -9.87 2.42
N LEU A 57 7.91 -10.37 2.77
CA LEU A 57 6.65 -9.85 2.25
C LEU A 57 6.43 -8.38 2.68
N ARG A 58 6.66 -8.05 3.96
CA ARG A 58 6.49 -6.69 4.51
C ARG A 58 7.45 -5.68 3.90
N ASN A 59 8.68 -6.07 3.61
CA ASN A 59 9.68 -5.16 3.04
C ASN A 59 9.64 -5.12 1.50
N GLY A 60 8.87 -6.02 0.86
CA GLY A 60 8.76 -6.13 -0.60
C GLY A 60 10.11 -6.36 -1.27
N SER A 61 10.97 -7.23 -0.70
CA SER A 61 12.36 -7.44 -1.15
C SER A 61 13.17 -6.14 -1.31
N GLY A 62 12.99 -5.21 -0.38
CA GLY A 62 13.67 -3.91 -0.37
C GLY A 62 12.95 -2.81 -1.15
N ALA A 63 11.79 -3.09 -1.76
CA ALA A 63 11.04 -2.08 -2.52
C ALA A 63 10.55 -0.92 -1.64
N VAL A 64 10.17 -1.17 -0.37
CA VAL A 64 9.82 -0.11 0.58
C VAL A 64 11.01 0.83 0.81
N ARG A 65 12.21 0.28 1.06
CA ARG A 65 13.41 1.09 1.28
C ARG A 65 13.75 1.93 0.05
N LYS A 66 13.64 1.34 -1.14
CA LYS A 66 13.81 2.09 -2.38
C LYS A 66 12.83 3.25 -2.49
N LYS A 67 11.55 3.06 -2.11
CA LYS A 67 10.56 4.14 -2.11
C LYS A 67 10.92 5.26 -1.13
N ILE A 68 11.42 4.94 0.05
CA ILE A 68 11.91 5.93 1.02
C ILE A 68 13.08 6.72 0.41
N ASP A 69 14.01 6.04 -0.27
CA ASP A 69 15.13 6.69 -0.93
C ASP A 69 14.68 7.57 -2.12
N ASP A 70 13.71 7.10 -2.91
CA ASP A 70 13.14 7.86 -4.04
C ASP A 70 12.46 9.16 -3.56
N VAL A 71 11.76 9.12 -2.40
CA VAL A 71 11.02 10.27 -1.85
C VAL A 71 11.96 11.27 -1.18
N PHE A 72 12.85 10.78 -0.32
CA PHE A 72 13.61 11.66 0.57
C PHE A 72 15.06 11.89 0.13
N GLY A 73 15.60 11.08 -0.78
CA GLY A 73 16.94 11.29 -1.32
C GLY A 73 17.98 11.56 -0.23
N HIS A 74 18.56 12.75 -0.24
CA HIS A 74 19.55 13.19 0.75
C HIS A 74 18.94 14.02 1.90
N THR A 75 17.64 14.27 1.91
CA THR A 75 16.97 15.10 2.92
C THR A 75 16.83 14.40 4.27
N LEU A 76 16.84 13.06 4.28
CA LEU A 76 16.86 12.27 5.50
C LEU A 76 18.19 11.55 5.69
N SER A 77 18.64 11.47 6.95
CA SER A 77 19.79 10.66 7.31
C SER A 77 19.53 9.16 7.06
N ASN A 78 20.60 8.38 6.88
CA ASN A 78 20.46 6.92 6.72
C ASN A 78 19.82 6.25 7.96
N ASN A 79 20.00 6.82 9.15
CA ASN A 79 19.38 6.31 10.38
C ASN A 79 17.88 6.58 10.38
N ASP A 80 17.43 7.79 10.00
CA ASP A 80 16.01 8.12 9.89
C ASP A 80 15.31 7.26 8.85
N LYS A 81 15.93 7.06 7.70
CA LYS A 81 15.41 6.16 6.66
C LYS A 81 15.27 4.71 7.14
N ARG A 82 16.24 4.20 7.90
CA ARG A 82 16.16 2.87 8.52
C ARG A 82 15.05 2.79 9.56
N SER A 83 14.94 3.81 10.42
CA SER A 83 13.88 3.92 11.42
C SER A 83 12.50 3.93 10.77
N LEU A 84 12.32 4.73 9.71
CA LEU A 84 11.08 4.82 8.96
C LEU A 84 10.74 3.51 8.23
N ALA A 85 11.74 2.84 7.64
CA ALA A 85 11.56 1.53 7.04
C ALA A 85 11.13 0.48 8.09
N THR A 86 11.76 0.49 9.27
CA THR A 86 11.38 -0.41 10.38
C THR A 86 9.95 -0.14 10.84
N LEU A 87 9.55 1.13 10.93
CA LEU A 87 8.17 1.49 11.26
C LEU A 87 7.18 0.95 10.22
N ILE A 88 7.49 1.05 8.93
CA ILE A 88 6.63 0.49 7.88
C ILE A 88 6.57 -1.02 7.95
N TYR A 89 7.68 -1.72 8.25
CA TYR A 89 7.71 -3.19 8.33
C TYR A 89 6.99 -3.73 9.58
N TYR A 90 7.16 -3.07 10.71
CA TYR A 90 6.72 -3.49 12.03
C TYR A 90 6.09 -2.32 12.78
N PRO A 91 4.92 -1.81 12.31
CA PRO A 91 4.37 -0.57 12.84
C PRO A 91 4.01 -0.65 14.32
N LYS A 92 3.40 -1.76 14.78
CA LYS A 92 3.00 -1.91 16.18
C LYS A 92 4.20 -2.00 17.10
N GLU A 93 5.13 -2.91 16.78
CA GLU A 93 6.33 -3.15 17.58
C GLU A 93 7.23 -1.91 17.64
N LYS A 94 7.32 -1.16 16.53
CA LYS A 94 8.10 0.09 16.50
C LYS A 94 7.42 1.21 17.29
N MET A 95 6.09 1.28 17.27
CA MET A 95 5.34 2.25 18.07
C MET A 95 5.56 2.06 19.57
N ASP A 96 5.52 0.80 20.04
CA ASP A 96 5.78 0.51 21.46
C ASP A 96 7.17 0.99 21.90
N LEU A 97 8.20 0.70 21.08
CA LEU A 97 9.57 1.17 21.35
C LEU A 97 9.71 2.69 21.34
N VAL A 98 9.00 3.39 20.47
CA VAL A 98 9.07 4.85 20.37
C VAL A 98 8.43 5.50 21.59
N LYS A 99 7.30 4.99 22.08
CA LYS A 99 6.63 5.50 23.30
C LYS A 99 7.55 5.49 24.53
N ASP A 100 8.44 4.51 24.59
CA ASP A 100 9.38 4.38 25.71
C ASP A 100 10.60 5.32 25.60
N THR A 101 10.88 5.87 24.42
CA THR A 101 12.14 6.57 24.14
C THR A 101 11.97 8.01 23.68
N GLU A 102 10.81 8.37 23.16
CA GLU A 102 10.54 9.71 22.60
C GLU A 102 9.96 10.62 23.66
N GLU A 103 10.58 11.79 23.86
CA GLU A 103 10.15 12.78 24.85
C GLU A 103 9.03 13.69 24.31
N ASP A 104 9.03 13.96 22.98
CA ASP A 104 8.03 14.81 22.32
C ASP A 104 7.23 13.98 21.30
N MET A 105 6.28 13.21 21.81
CA MET A 105 5.44 12.34 21.00
C MET A 105 4.56 13.10 19.99
N GLU A 106 4.11 14.30 20.33
CA GLU A 106 3.26 15.09 19.43
C GLU A 106 4.00 15.50 18.18
N ASN A 107 5.20 16.05 18.34
CA ASN A 107 6.06 16.41 17.21
C ASN A 107 6.51 15.17 16.42
N TRP A 108 6.83 14.07 17.10
CA TRP A 108 7.19 12.82 16.45
C TRP A 108 6.03 12.28 15.59
N TYR A 109 4.79 12.29 16.09
CA TYR A 109 3.61 11.91 15.33
C TYR A 109 3.45 12.78 14.08
N LYS A 110 3.56 14.09 14.24
CA LYS A 110 3.41 15.05 13.15
C LYS A 110 4.42 14.78 12.03
N ILE A 111 5.69 14.71 12.36
CA ILE A 111 6.76 14.44 11.39
C ILE A 111 6.57 13.07 10.72
N THR A 112 6.21 12.06 11.49
CA THR A 112 6.03 10.69 11.00
C THR A 112 4.84 10.58 10.06
N LEU A 113 3.71 11.21 10.38
CA LEU A 113 2.53 11.25 9.53
C LEU A 113 2.84 11.89 8.17
N TYR A 114 3.49 13.06 8.14
CA TYR A 114 3.89 13.69 6.88
C TYR A 114 4.81 12.79 6.05
N ARG A 115 5.80 12.16 6.66
CA ARG A 115 6.71 11.25 5.97
C ARG A 115 5.98 10.05 5.36
N LEU A 116 5.06 9.44 6.11
CA LEU A 116 4.28 8.30 5.62
C LEU A 116 3.29 8.69 4.53
N ILE A 117 2.65 9.86 4.63
CA ILE A 117 1.76 10.39 3.59
C ILE A 117 2.52 10.57 2.28
N GLU A 118 3.73 11.14 2.29
CA GLU A 118 4.54 11.32 1.08
C GLU A 118 4.96 9.98 0.45
N ILE A 119 5.31 8.98 1.26
CA ILE A 119 5.59 7.63 0.76
C ILE A 119 4.32 7.00 0.16
N CYS A 120 3.16 7.17 0.81
CA CYS A 120 1.88 6.70 0.29
C CYS A 120 1.54 7.35 -1.05
N LYS A 121 1.67 8.67 -1.19
CA LYS A 121 1.47 9.41 -2.45
C LYS A 121 2.32 8.81 -3.56
N THR A 122 3.61 8.67 -3.31
CA THR A 122 4.56 8.11 -4.30
C THR A 122 4.25 6.67 -4.64
N THR A 123 3.88 5.85 -3.66
CA THR A 123 3.55 4.44 -3.88
C THR A 123 2.24 4.29 -4.64
N ALA A 124 1.23 5.10 -4.31
CA ALA A 124 -0.08 5.10 -4.94
C ALA A 124 -0.07 5.66 -6.38
N SER A 125 0.86 6.55 -6.70
CA SER A 125 0.90 7.28 -7.98
C SER A 125 0.97 6.40 -9.24
N LYS A 126 1.47 5.19 -9.12
CA LYS A 126 1.58 4.22 -10.23
C LYS A 126 0.28 3.45 -10.51
N TYR A 127 -0.76 3.63 -9.69
CA TYR A 127 -2.00 2.89 -9.78
C TYR A 127 -3.18 3.74 -10.25
N THR A 128 -4.24 3.06 -10.72
CA THR A 128 -5.54 3.70 -10.90
C THR A 128 -6.14 4.05 -9.53
N ARG A 129 -6.94 5.12 -9.47
CA ARG A 129 -7.69 5.48 -8.26
C ARG A 129 -8.55 4.31 -7.74
N SER A 130 -9.16 3.55 -8.64
CA SER A 130 -9.97 2.38 -8.28
C SER A 130 -9.15 1.32 -7.52
N LYS A 131 -7.91 1.04 -7.96
CA LYS A 131 -7.03 0.09 -7.28
C LYS A 131 -6.60 0.61 -5.90
N VAL A 132 -6.26 1.90 -5.81
CA VAL A 132 -5.91 2.53 -4.53
C VAL A 132 -7.08 2.46 -3.55
N ARG A 133 -8.29 2.83 -3.97
CA ARG A 133 -9.50 2.77 -3.12
C ARG A 133 -9.79 1.39 -2.55
N LYS A 134 -9.58 0.34 -3.34
CA LYS A 134 -9.75 -1.04 -2.85
C LYS A 134 -8.70 -1.45 -1.81
N ALA A 135 -7.54 -0.79 -1.81
CA ALA A 135 -6.46 -1.06 -0.86
C ALA A 135 -6.58 -0.25 0.43
N LEU A 136 -7.39 0.82 0.44
CA LEU A 136 -7.55 1.69 1.61
C LEU A 136 -8.12 0.92 2.81
N PRO A 137 -7.63 1.20 4.04
CA PRO A 137 -8.21 0.67 5.26
C PRO A 137 -9.60 1.26 5.47
N THR A 138 -10.56 0.43 5.86
CA THR A 138 -11.99 0.81 5.96
C THR A 138 -12.21 2.03 6.85
N ASP A 139 -11.56 2.07 8.02
CA ASP A 139 -11.82 3.09 9.04
C ASP A 139 -11.30 4.48 8.64
N TYR A 140 -10.23 4.56 7.85
CA TYR A 140 -9.58 5.82 7.48
C TYR A 140 -9.61 6.11 5.98
N ALA A 141 -10.36 5.34 5.20
CA ALA A 141 -10.33 5.37 3.74
C ALA A 141 -10.48 6.79 3.17
N TYR A 142 -11.50 7.52 3.60
CA TYR A 142 -11.78 8.87 3.13
C TYR A 142 -10.64 9.86 3.44
N VAL A 143 -10.15 9.85 4.69
CA VAL A 143 -9.11 10.78 5.12
C VAL A 143 -7.78 10.49 4.42
N ILE A 144 -7.42 9.20 4.29
CA ILE A 144 -6.20 8.81 3.58
C ILE A 144 -6.32 9.15 2.10
N GLU A 145 -7.45 8.87 1.46
CA GLU A 145 -7.66 9.23 0.04
C GLU A 145 -7.47 10.72 -0.20
N GLU A 146 -8.06 11.57 0.67
CA GLU A 146 -7.88 13.02 0.59
C GLU A 146 -6.42 13.43 0.68
N LEU A 147 -5.69 12.90 1.68
CA LEU A 147 -4.30 13.24 1.92
C LEU A 147 -3.32 12.79 0.82
N ILE A 148 -3.62 11.69 0.09
CA ILE A 148 -2.70 11.11 -0.90
C ILE A 148 -3.05 11.44 -2.35
N THR A 149 -4.24 11.96 -2.62
CA THR A 149 -4.71 12.14 -4.01
C THR A 149 -4.17 13.41 -4.66
N GLU A 150 -4.05 14.49 -3.91
CA GLU A 150 -3.71 15.81 -4.43
C GLU A 150 -2.40 16.33 -3.82
N LYS A 151 -1.73 17.24 -4.55
CA LYS A 151 -0.58 17.98 -4.03
C LYS A 151 -1.08 19.25 -3.35
N ALA A 152 -0.88 19.35 -2.04
CA ALA A 152 -1.34 20.48 -1.24
C ALA A 152 -0.82 21.83 -1.78
N GLU A 153 0.45 21.86 -2.21
CA GLU A 153 1.13 23.07 -2.70
C GLU A 153 0.49 23.63 -4.00
N VAL A 154 -0.05 22.74 -4.83
CA VAL A 154 -0.67 23.13 -6.10
C VAL A 154 -2.05 23.78 -5.90
N LEU A 155 -2.74 23.43 -4.81
CA LEU A 155 -4.12 23.78 -4.57
C LEU A 155 -4.32 24.77 -3.40
N ASP A 156 -3.23 25.29 -2.87
CA ASP A 156 -3.25 26.19 -1.68
C ASP A 156 -4.03 25.59 -0.49
N LYS A 157 -3.89 24.26 -0.30
CA LYS A 157 -4.59 23.50 0.73
C LYS A 157 -3.69 23.10 1.92
N GLU A 158 -2.51 23.71 2.07
CA GLU A 158 -1.57 23.34 3.13
C GLU A 158 -2.21 23.43 4.51
N ALA A 159 -2.88 24.55 4.81
CA ALA A 159 -3.59 24.73 6.08
C ALA A 159 -4.69 23.68 6.33
N TYR A 160 -5.35 23.22 5.27
CA TYR A 160 -6.35 22.16 5.34
C TYR A 160 -5.73 20.82 5.71
N TYR A 161 -4.63 20.45 5.06
CA TYR A 161 -3.91 19.19 5.37
C TYR A 161 -3.29 19.23 6.76
N ASP A 162 -2.70 20.36 7.15
CA ASP A 162 -2.19 20.58 8.49
C ASP A 162 -3.30 20.41 9.55
N SER A 163 -4.49 20.95 9.28
CA SER A 163 -5.64 20.78 10.16
C SER A 163 -6.06 19.31 10.32
N ILE A 164 -6.06 18.53 9.23
CA ILE A 164 -6.35 17.10 9.30
C ILE A 164 -5.32 16.40 10.19
N VAL A 165 -4.02 16.61 9.95
CA VAL A 165 -2.94 15.96 10.71
C VAL A 165 -3.00 16.35 12.18
N ASN A 166 -3.17 17.64 12.50
CA ASN A 166 -3.27 18.11 13.87
C ASN A 166 -4.51 17.49 14.58
N THR A 167 -5.66 17.43 13.89
CA THR A 167 -6.87 16.81 14.46
C THR A 167 -6.67 15.33 14.76
N ILE A 168 -6.00 14.56 13.86
CA ILE A 168 -5.67 13.14 14.09
C ILE A 168 -4.87 12.98 15.39
N ILE A 169 -3.92 13.90 15.66
CA ILE A 169 -3.11 13.88 16.88
C ILE A 169 -3.96 14.26 18.10
N GLU A 170 -4.71 15.36 18.02
CA GLU A 170 -5.54 15.88 19.11
C GLU A 170 -6.57 14.88 19.61
N ILE A 171 -7.20 14.10 18.72
CA ILE A 171 -8.18 13.07 19.11
C ILE A 171 -7.53 11.73 19.53
N GLY A 172 -6.19 11.66 19.61
CA GLY A 172 -5.46 10.46 20.04
C GLY A 172 -5.46 9.32 19.00
N SER A 173 -5.72 9.60 17.72
CA SER A 173 -5.78 8.57 16.66
C SER A 173 -4.47 8.41 15.88
N ALA A 174 -3.41 9.15 16.22
CA ALA A 174 -2.17 9.18 15.46
C ALA A 174 -1.51 7.81 15.30
N GLU A 175 -1.48 7.00 16.36
CA GLU A 175 -0.91 5.65 16.33
C GLU A 175 -1.65 4.74 15.34
N ASN A 176 -2.97 4.66 15.45
CA ASN A 176 -3.78 3.84 14.57
C ASN A 176 -3.69 4.31 13.11
N PHE A 177 -3.60 5.61 12.90
CA PHE A 177 -3.44 6.17 11.56
C PHE A 177 -2.07 5.88 10.95
N ILE A 178 -0.99 5.94 11.73
CA ILE A 178 0.37 5.54 11.34
C ILE A 178 0.40 4.06 10.95
N ILE A 179 -0.23 3.18 11.75
CA ILE A 179 -0.33 1.75 11.45
C ILE A 179 -1.06 1.55 10.12
N ALA A 180 -2.19 2.22 9.92
CA ALA A 180 -2.99 2.13 8.71
C ALA A 180 -2.21 2.58 7.45
N LEU A 181 -1.45 3.67 7.54
CA LEU A 181 -0.58 4.14 6.46
C LEU A 181 0.55 3.15 6.16
N ALA A 182 1.19 2.59 7.20
CA ALA A 182 2.26 1.61 7.04
C ALA A 182 1.76 0.33 6.34
N GLU A 183 0.60 -0.19 6.75
CA GLU A 183 -0.05 -1.35 6.14
C GLU A 183 -0.47 -1.06 4.68
N LEU A 184 -0.97 0.14 4.39
CA LEU A 184 -1.28 0.56 3.03
C LEU A 184 -0.03 0.59 2.15
N ILE A 185 1.09 1.11 2.64
CA ILE A 185 2.37 1.11 1.91
C ILE A 185 2.80 -0.33 1.62
N GLN A 186 2.76 -1.23 2.62
CA GLN A 186 3.09 -2.65 2.42
C GLN A 186 2.22 -3.28 1.33
N ARG A 187 0.93 -2.96 1.31
CA ARG A 187 -0.04 -3.49 0.34
C ARG A 187 0.19 -2.97 -1.08
N LEU A 188 0.59 -1.70 -1.22
CA LEU A 188 0.75 -1.04 -2.52
C LEU A 188 2.17 -1.14 -3.12
N VAL A 189 3.16 -1.53 -2.34
CA VAL A 189 4.55 -1.54 -2.80
C VAL A 189 4.84 -2.67 -3.79
N VAL A 190 4.11 -3.78 -3.69
CA VAL A 190 4.19 -4.94 -4.58
C VAL A 190 2.86 -5.11 -5.33
N ASP A 191 2.92 -5.25 -6.66
CA ASP A 191 1.74 -5.44 -7.50
C ASP A 191 1.35 -6.90 -7.65
N HIS A 192 2.35 -7.74 -7.87
CA HIS A 192 2.19 -9.16 -8.09
C HIS A 192 3.18 -9.94 -7.25
N LEU A 193 2.68 -10.91 -6.51
CA LEU A 193 3.46 -11.87 -5.74
C LEU A 193 3.43 -13.21 -6.45
N HIS A 194 4.60 -13.73 -6.79
CA HIS A 194 4.79 -15.02 -7.43
C HIS A 194 5.47 -15.98 -6.45
N ILE A 195 4.77 -17.04 -6.06
CA ILE A 195 5.33 -18.12 -5.24
C ILE A 195 5.68 -19.28 -6.16
N LEU A 196 6.96 -19.64 -6.21
CA LEU A 196 7.48 -20.62 -7.14
C LEU A 196 7.45 -22.07 -6.61
N GLY A 197 7.13 -22.25 -5.32
CA GLY A 197 7.00 -23.60 -4.72
C GLY A 197 7.61 -23.73 -3.34
N ASP A 198 7.75 -24.97 -2.90
CA ASP A 198 8.40 -25.40 -1.66
C ASP A 198 7.85 -24.72 -0.39
N ILE A 199 6.50 -24.73 -0.26
CA ILE A 199 5.81 -24.09 0.87
C ILE A 199 5.76 -25.01 2.09
N TYR A 200 5.52 -26.31 1.88
CA TYR A 200 5.05 -27.24 2.92
C TYR A 200 6.12 -28.12 3.54
N ASP A 201 7.28 -28.19 2.98
CA ASP A 201 8.37 -29.05 3.47
C ASP A 201 9.24 -28.34 4.52
N ARG A 202 9.78 -29.08 5.46
CA ARG A 202 10.80 -28.75 6.48
C ARG A 202 10.38 -27.85 7.64
N GLY A 203 9.87 -26.64 7.43
CA GLY A 203 9.61 -25.68 8.51
C GLY A 203 8.31 -25.94 9.28
N PRO A 204 8.13 -25.30 10.45
CA PRO A 204 7.07 -25.64 11.38
C PRO A 204 5.71 -24.99 11.04
N ALA A 205 5.66 -24.00 10.15
CA ALA A 205 4.49 -23.13 10.03
C ALA A 205 4.01 -22.86 8.59
N PRO A 206 3.91 -23.87 7.70
CA PRO A 206 3.43 -23.67 6.32
C PRO A 206 1.97 -23.23 6.27
N HIS A 207 1.13 -23.64 7.22
CA HIS A 207 -0.28 -23.21 7.32
C HIS A 207 -0.42 -21.71 7.53
N PHE A 208 0.44 -21.07 8.33
CA PHE A 208 0.43 -19.60 8.47
C PHE A 208 0.85 -18.88 7.20
N ILE A 209 1.75 -19.47 6.39
CA ILE A 209 2.11 -18.93 5.08
C ILE A 209 0.87 -18.97 4.17
N MET A 210 0.13 -20.09 4.12
CA MET A 210 -1.07 -20.21 3.32
C MET A 210 -2.18 -19.25 3.76
N ASP A 211 -2.44 -19.14 5.05
CA ASP A 211 -3.40 -18.18 5.59
C ASP A 211 -3.05 -16.76 5.17
N ARG A 212 -1.77 -16.40 5.23
CA ARG A 212 -1.31 -15.07 4.80
C ARG A 212 -1.46 -14.84 3.31
N LEU A 213 -1.17 -15.85 2.48
CA LEU A 213 -1.36 -15.76 1.03
C LEU A 213 -2.85 -15.62 0.65
N MET A 214 -3.74 -16.35 1.33
CA MET A 214 -5.19 -16.23 1.13
C MET A 214 -5.69 -14.81 1.48
N GLN A 215 -5.22 -14.23 2.58
CA GLN A 215 -5.53 -12.85 2.96
C GLN A 215 -4.96 -11.82 1.97
N TYR A 216 -3.84 -12.12 1.34
CA TYR A 216 -3.22 -11.23 0.36
C TYR A 216 -3.98 -11.20 -0.98
N HIS A 217 -4.67 -12.28 -1.30
CA HIS A 217 -5.45 -12.40 -2.54
C HIS A 217 -6.85 -11.78 -2.43
N SER A 218 -7.43 -11.68 -1.24
CA SER A 218 -8.75 -11.09 -0.99
C SER A 218 -8.70 -9.56 -1.01
#